data_8683044be2f615bbf1d55da056a23d7f
#
_entry.id   8683044be2f615bbf1d55da056a23d7f
#
_cell.length_a   1.000
_cell.length_b   1.000
_cell.length_c   1.000
_cell.angle_alpha   90.00
_cell.angle_beta   90.00
_cell.angle_gamma   90.00
#
_symmetry.space_group_name_H-M   'P 1'
#
loop_
_entity.id
_entity.type
_entity.pdbx_description
1 polymer ?
#
loop_
_entity_poly.entity_id
_entity_poly.type
_entity_poly.pdbx_seq_one_letter_code
_entity_poly.pdbx_strand_id
1 'polypeptide(L)'
;MKLDAFDYSIAAEKIATKPANPRESARLLDLSGEGLTDRLVADLPQLLGAGDVLIVNNTQVIPARLEGRRGEAKISVTLHKRLSEYSWRVFAKPAKKCRIDDVIIFAEDFAAVVRGRGDGGDVELDFIHPARMTPLTGAQLDACLDRDGSMPLPPYIARPDGENPTDRQDYQTMFALHPGAVAAPTAGLHFTDRLAAAIVANGAKIMPVTLHVGAGTFLPVTVDDIKDHKMHSEWGHISAETAAAIAKARSQGGRVIAVGTTSMRILEACYQQQGAVTEFAGETDIFITPGYKFNVVDVLLTNFHLPKSTLLMLVSAFAGMGKIAAAYRHAIRHDYRFFSYGDACFMTRNPSPDIIDSIKSITD
;
A
#
# COMPACT_ATOMS: atom_id res chain seq x y z
N MET A 1 -17.23 -8.82 14.04
CA MET A 1 -17.10 -9.76 12.88
C MET A 1 -15.80 -10.53 13.05
N LYS A 2 -15.81 -11.84 12.81
CA LYS A 2 -14.60 -12.65 12.98
C LYS A 2 -13.63 -12.46 11.83
N LEU A 3 -12.32 -12.49 12.11
CA LEU A 3 -11.26 -12.43 11.11
C LEU A 3 -11.38 -13.54 10.06
N ASP A 4 -11.78 -14.72 10.50
CA ASP A 4 -12.00 -15.89 9.66
C ASP A 4 -13.06 -15.70 8.56
N ALA A 5 -13.95 -14.69 8.68
CA ALA A 5 -14.88 -14.33 7.62
C ALA A 5 -14.17 -13.85 6.32
N PHE A 6 -12.94 -13.42 6.44
CA PHE A 6 -12.09 -12.92 5.34
C PHE A 6 -10.99 -13.90 4.93
N ASP A 7 -11.16 -15.19 5.22
CA ASP A 7 -10.20 -16.21 4.85
C ASP A 7 -10.53 -16.81 3.48
N TYR A 8 -9.49 -17.15 2.71
CA TYR A 8 -9.58 -17.94 1.49
C TYR A 8 -8.23 -18.62 1.22
N SER A 9 -8.25 -19.69 0.43
CA SER A 9 -7.04 -20.39 0.03
C SER A 9 -6.59 -19.97 -1.36
N ILE A 10 -5.27 -19.80 -1.52
CA ILE A 10 -4.65 -19.51 -2.81
C ILE A 10 -3.38 -20.33 -2.97
N ALA A 11 -3.21 -20.93 -4.13
CA ALA A 11 -2.02 -21.67 -4.46
C ALA A 11 -0.82 -20.73 -4.70
N ALA A 12 0.36 -21.13 -4.23
CA ALA A 12 1.56 -20.27 -4.24
C ALA A 12 1.95 -19.81 -5.65
N GLU A 13 1.71 -20.63 -6.67
CA GLU A 13 1.99 -20.32 -8.08
C GLU A 13 1.14 -19.17 -8.64
N LYS A 14 0.03 -18.83 -8.02
CA LYS A 14 -0.80 -17.69 -8.42
C LYS A 14 -0.30 -16.36 -7.83
N ILE A 15 0.68 -16.40 -6.93
CA ILE A 15 1.28 -15.20 -6.33
C ILE A 15 2.34 -14.66 -7.28
N ALA A 16 2.12 -13.47 -7.81
CA ALA A 16 3.07 -12.85 -8.74
C ALA A 16 4.32 -12.34 -8.01
N THR A 17 5.50 -12.75 -8.48
CA THR A 17 6.80 -12.32 -7.95
C THR A 17 7.52 -11.30 -8.84
N LYS A 18 6.90 -10.96 -10.01
CA LYS A 18 7.35 -9.94 -10.96
C LYS A 18 6.13 -9.25 -11.58
N PRO A 19 6.23 -7.94 -11.93
CA PRO A 19 5.15 -7.25 -12.62
C PRO A 19 4.91 -7.84 -14.03
N ALA A 20 3.75 -7.53 -14.61
CA ALA A 20 3.52 -7.77 -16.04
C ALA A 20 4.45 -6.87 -16.87
N ASN A 21 4.79 -7.33 -18.09
CA ASN A 21 5.60 -6.54 -19.01
C ASN A 21 5.01 -6.63 -20.44
N PRO A 22 4.52 -5.50 -20.99
CA PRO A 22 4.40 -4.18 -20.34
C PRO A 22 3.43 -4.21 -19.14
N ARG A 23 3.55 -3.25 -18.21
CA ARG A 23 2.77 -3.24 -16.94
C ARG A 23 1.26 -3.24 -17.16
N GLU A 24 0.77 -2.49 -18.16
CA GLU A 24 -0.65 -2.44 -18.53
C GLU A 24 -1.19 -3.68 -19.24
N SER A 25 -0.33 -4.68 -19.54
CA SER A 25 -0.77 -6.00 -20.01
C SER A 25 -1.31 -6.90 -18.90
N ALA A 26 -1.23 -6.47 -17.64
CA ALA A 26 -1.88 -7.14 -16.53
C ALA A 26 -3.39 -7.26 -16.78
N ARG A 27 -3.99 -8.33 -16.29
CA ARG A 27 -5.45 -8.52 -16.39
C ARG A 27 -6.18 -7.57 -15.44
N LEU A 28 -7.40 -7.21 -15.81
CA LEU A 28 -8.31 -6.40 -15.04
C LEU A 28 -9.65 -7.12 -14.93
N LEU A 29 -10.06 -7.46 -13.73
CA LEU A 29 -11.41 -7.94 -13.48
C LEU A 29 -12.33 -6.75 -13.23
N ASP A 30 -13.24 -6.50 -14.17
CA ASP A 30 -14.21 -5.40 -14.09
C ASP A 30 -15.48 -5.87 -13.36
N LEU A 31 -15.72 -5.27 -12.20
CA LEU A 31 -16.87 -5.48 -11.33
C LEU A 31 -17.87 -4.30 -11.38
N SER A 32 -17.72 -3.37 -12.33
CA SER A 32 -18.56 -2.17 -12.37
C SER A 32 -19.98 -2.44 -12.88
N GLY A 33 -20.18 -3.52 -13.64
CA GLY A 33 -21.47 -3.96 -14.13
C GLY A 33 -22.21 -4.92 -13.19
N GLU A 34 -23.28 -5.52 -13.72
CA GLU A 34 -24.07 -6.56 -13.01
C GLU A 34 -23.28 -7.87 -12.86
N GLY A 35 -22.40 -8.18 -13.83
CA GLY A 35 -21.55 -9.37 -13.84
C GLY A 35 -20.06 -9.07 -13.65
N LEU A 36 -19.24 -10.10 -13.86
CA LEU A 36 -17.80 -10.02 -13.91
C LEU A 36 -17.34 -10.03 -15.37
N THR A 37 -16.46 -9.10 -15.74
CA THR A 37 -15.93 -9.02 -17.11
C THR A 37 -14.41 -9.05 -17.08
N ASP A 38 -13.83 -9.99 -17.83
CA ASP A 38 -12.38 -10.08 -18.01
C ASP A 38 -11.89 -9.03 -19.02
N ARG A 39 -10.91 -8.22 -18.63
CA ARG A 39 -10.27 -7.16 -19.41
C ARG A 39 -8.77 -7.17 -19.20
N LEU A 40 -8.08 -6.26 -19.86
CA LEU A 40 -6.70 -5.86 -19.54
C LEU A 40 -6.70 -4.47 -18.88
N VAL A 41 -5.66 -4.17 -18.11
CA VAL A 41 -5.46 -2.81 -17.57
C VAL A 41 -5.36 -1.77 -18.71
N ALA A 42 -4.84 -2.17 -19.86
CA ALA A 42 -4.81 -1.33 -21.08
C ALA A 42 -6.19 -0.86 -21.54
N ASP A 43 -7.27 -1.55 -21.16
CA ASP A 43 -8.66 -1.18 -21.50
C ASP A 43 -9.25 -0.12 -20.55
N LEU A 44 -8.51 0.26 -19.51
CA LEU A 44 -8.97 1.21 -18.49
C LEU A 44 -9.54 2.52 -19.08
N PRO A 45 -8.96 3.13 -20.14
CA PRO A 45 -9.55 4.32 -20.75
C PRO A 45 -11.00 4.16 -21.21
N GLN A 46 -11.42 2.93 -21.58
CA GLN A 46 -12.80 2.64 -22.02
C GLN A 46 -13.80 2.62 -20.84
N LEU A 47 -13.30 2.42 -19.60
CA LEU A 47 -14.10 2.38 -18.37
C LEU A 47 -14.24 3.76 -17.73
N LEU A 48 -13.49 4.75 -18.23
CA LEU A 48 -13.42 6.12 -17.70
C LEU A 48 -14.14 7.08 -18.64
N GLY A 49 -14.80 8.07 -18.05
CA GLY A 49 -15.51 9.11 -18.78
C GLY A 49 -14.83 10.48 -18.69
N ALA A 50 -15.21 11.38 -19.60
CA ALA A 50 -14.84 12.79 -19.49
C ALA A 50 -15.40 13.36 -18.18
N GLY A 51 -14.55 14.07 -17.43
CA GLY A 51 -14.90 14.63 -16.12
C GLY A 51 -14.58 13.73 -14.93
N ASP A 52 -14.22 12.46 -15.13
CA ASP A 52 -13.71 11.60 -14.07
C ASP A 52 -12.36 12.11 -13.55
N VAL A 53 -12.09 11.91 -12.25
CA VAL A 53 -10.81 12.22 -11.63
C VAL A 53 -10.22 10.98 -10.99
N LEU A 54 -9.03 10.56 -11.47
CA LEU A 54 -8.26 9.46 -10.91
C LEU A 54 -7.30 10.01 -9.85
N ILE A 55 -7.37 9.46 -8.65
CA ILE A 55 -6.51 9.85 -7.53
C ILE A 55 -5.43 8.79 -7.34
N VAL A 56 -4.18 9.16 -7.58
CA VAL A 56 -3.01 8.30 -7.50
C VAL A 56 -2.17 8.66 -6.28
N ASN A 57 -1.53 7.66 -5.67
CA ASN A 57 -0.57 7.92 -4.59
C ASN A 57 0.82 8.14 -5.19
N ASN A 58 1.41 9.32 -4.95
CA ASN A 58 2.73 9.71 -5.46
C ASN A 58 3.86 9.51 -4.45
N THR A 59 3.63 8.71 -3.41
CA THR A 59 4.70 8.35 -2.48
C THR A 59 5.78 7.54 -3.19
N GLN A 60 7.05 7.80 -2.83
CA GLN A 60 8.20 7.04 -3.28
C GLN A 60 8.66 6.07 -2.19
N VAL A 61 8.86 4.81 -2.57
CA VAL A 61 9.41 3.80 -1.65
C VAL A 61 10.90 4.06 -1.45
N ILE A 62 11.33 4.11 -0.19
CA ILE A 62 12.74 4.24 0.18
C ILE A 62 13.37 2.84 0.37
N PRO A 63 14.69 2.68 0.21
CA PRO A 63 15.39 1.42 0.50
C PRO A 63 15.42 1.16 2.02
N ALA A 64 14.27 0.81 2.57
CA ALA A 64 13.99 0.81 4.00
C ALA A 64 14.48 -0.44 4.75
N ARG A 65 15.05 -1.43 4.04
CA ARG A 65 15.56 -2.66 4.66
C ARG A 65 17.08 -2.62 4.76
N LEU A 66 17.60 -2.78 5.98
CA LEU A 66 19.02 -2.77 6.29
C LEU A 66 19.44 -4.07 6.95
N GLU A 67 20.63 -4.54 6.60
CA GLU A 67 21.29 -5.67 7.25
C GLU A 67 22.51 -5.15 8.01
N GLY A 68 22.59 -5.40 9.29
CA GLY A 68 23.67 -4.92 10.15
C GLY A 68 24.15 -5.95 11.14
N ARG A 69 25.07 -5.53 12.00
CA ARG A 69 25.62 -6.36 13.07
C ARG A 69 25.66 -5.62 14.40
N ARG A 70 25.35 -6.34 15.45
CA ARG A 70 25.63 -5.97 16.82
C ARG A 70 26.60 -7.02 17.42
N GLY A 71 27.89 -6.67 17.47
CA GLY A 71 28.94 -7.65 17.70
C GLY A 71 28.85 -8.77 16.66
N GLU A 72 28.82 -10.02 17.09
CA GLU A 72 28.70 -11.18 16.20
C GLU A 72 27.25 -11.42 15.70
N ALA A 73 26.24 -10.74 16.27
CA ALA A 73 24.86 -11.00 15.92
C ALA A 73 24.44 -10.24 14.65
N LYS A 74 23.96 -10.95 13.65
CA LYS A 74 23.28 -10.35 12.49
C LYS A 74 21.94 -9.79 12.94
N ILE A 75 21.64 -8.57 12.53
CA ILE A 75 20.38 -7.85 12.79
C ILE A 75 19.85 -7.31 11.47
N SER A 76 18.67 -7.75 11.09
CA SER A 76 17.92 -7.15 9.99
C SER A 76 16.96 -6.10 10.56
N VAL A 77 16.87 -4.93 9.97
CA VAL A 77 15.90 -3.90 10.34
C VAL A 77 15.11 -3.47 9.11
N THR A 78 13.83 -3.18 9.32
CA THR A 78 12.97 -2.55 8.32
C THR A 78 12.42 -1.27 8.91
N LEU A 79 12.72 -0.13 8.31
CA LEU A 79 12.19 1.16 8.72
C LEU A 79 10.66 1.11 8.67
N HIS A 80 10.02 1.78 9.63
CA HIS A 80 8.57 1.72 9.77
C HIS A 80 7.93 3.12 9.89
N LYS A 81 8.40 3.93 10.85
CA LYS A 81 7.89 5.29 11.08
C LYS A 81 9.05 6.22 11.38
N ARG A 82 9.12 7.34 10.66
CA ARG A 82 10.08 8.42 10.93
C ARG A 82 9.64 9.19 12.16
N LEU A 83 10.53 9.41 13.11
CA LEU A 83 10.30 10.20 14.34
C LEU A 83 10.97 11.57 14.25
N SER A 84 12.18 11.63 13.64
CA SER A 84 12.92 12.87 13.39
C SER A 84 13.77 12.75 12.13
N GLU A 85 14.69 13.68 11.89
CA GLU A 85 15.63 13.59 10.76
C GLU A 85 16.47 12.30 10.78
N TYR A 86 16.85 11.83 11.97
CA TYR A 86 17.75 10.70 12.18
C TYR A 86 17.16 9.59 13.04
N SER A 87 15.97 9.75 13.57
CA SER A 87 15.33 8.78 14.46
C SER A 87 14.15 8.10 13.79
N TRP A 88 14.09 6.78 13.90
CA TRP A 88 13.04 5.94 13.29
C TRP A 88 12.58 4.83 14.21
N ARG A 89 11.31 4.52 14.15
CA ARG A 89 10.82 3.19 14.57
C ARG A 89 11.04 2.19 13.45
N VAL A 90 11.52 1.01 13.81
CA VAL A 90 11.88 -0.05 12.88
C VAL A 90 11.39 -1.41 13.42
N PHE A 91 11.12 -2.34 12.52
CA PHE A 91 10.99 -3.75 12.90
C PHE A 91 12.37 -4.41 12.83
N ALA A 92 12.88 -4.87 13.98
CA ALA A 92 14.18 -5.52 14.08
C ALA A 92 14.03 -7.06 14.20
N LYS A 93 14.91 -7.81 13.54
CA LYS A 93 14.95 -9.27 13.62
C LYS A 93 16.40 -9.77 13.72
N PRO A 94 16.74 -10.46 14.82
CA PRO A 94 15.95 -10.77 16.02
C PRO A 94 15.93 -9.60 17.02
N ALA A 95 14.75 -9.05 17.31
CA ALA A 95 14.61 -7.91 18.21
C ALA A 95 15.13 -8.18 19.65
N LYS A 96 15.10 -9.42 20.11
CA LYS A 96 15.64 -9.83 21.43
C LYS A 96 17.12 -9.50 21.62
N LYS A 97 17.87 -9.33 20.52
CA LYS A 97 19.29 -8.97 20.54
C LYS A 97 19.54 -7.46 20.46
N CYS A 98 18.51 -6.63 20.38
CA CYS A 98 18.60 -5.17 20.37
C CYS A 98 18.26 -4.68 21.79
N ARG A 99 19.26 -4.35 22.62
CA ARG A 99 19.07 -3.75 23.95
C ARG A 99 19.24 -2.24 23.84
N ILE A 100 18.63 -1.50 24.75
CA ILE A 100 18.83 -0.05 24.83
C ILE A 100 20.33 0.25 24.92
N ASP A 101 20.79 1.26 24.20
CA ASP A 101 22.18 1.72 24.03
C ASP A 101 23.10 0.74 23.24
N ASP A 102 22.58 -0.38 22.74
CA ASP A 102 23.32 -1.17 21.78
C ASP A 102 23.54 -0.40 20.47
N VAL A 103 24.71 -0.56 19.88
CA VAL A 103 25.03 -0.02 18.54
C VAL A 103 24.93 -1.14 17.51
N ILE A 104 24.14 -0.90 16.45
CA ILE A 104 24.01 -1.75 15.28
C ILE A 104 24.83 -1.09 14.16
N ILE A 105 25.83 -1.77 13.63
CA ILE A 105 26.68 -1.30 12.53
C ILE A 105 26.16 -1.84 11.21
N PHE A 106 25.89 -0.95 10.25
CA PHE A 106 25.47 -1.30 8.89
C PHE A 106 26.63 -1.17 7.92
N ALA A 107 27.43 -0.09 8.03
CA ALA A 107 28.64 0.16 7.23
C ALA A 107 29.69 0.92 8.09
N GLU A 108 30.85 1.21 7.52
CA GLU A 108 31.94 1.90 8.21
C GLU A 108 31.54 3.28 8.73
N ASP A 109 30.70 4.01 8.00
CA ASP A 109 30.20 5.35 8.31
C ASP A 109 28.71 5.36 8.69
N PHE A 110 28.06 4.19 8.79
CA PHE A 110 26.62 4.06 9.02
C PHE A 110 26.29 3.08 10.14
N ALA A 111 25.68 3.59 11.21
CA ALA A 111 25.25 2.80 12.37
C ALA A 111 23.96 3.38 12.97
N ALA A 112 23.38 2.66 13.93
CA ALA A 112 22.30 3.17 14.75
C ALA A 112 22.44 2.76 16.21
N VAL A 113 21.98 3.62 17.12
CA VAL A 113 21.85 3.35 18.54
C VAL A 113 20.40 2.98 18.86
N VAL A 114 20.21 1.91 19.59
CA VAL A 114 18.89 1.51 20.11
C VAL A 114 18.47 2.45 21.22
N ARG A 115 17.33 3.15 21.06
CA ARG A 115 16.77 4.09 22.06
C ARG A 115 15.57 3.56 22.80
N GLY A 116 14.80 2.68 22.17
CA GLY A 116 13.60 2.14 22.78
C GLY A 116 13.22 0.78 22.18
N ARG A 117 12.32 0.10 22.88
CA ARG A 117 11.75 -1.18 22.43
C ARG A 117 10.25 -1.20 22.68
N GLY A 118 9.51 -1.65 21.69
CA GLY A 118 8.09 -1.95 21.76
C GLY A 118 7.81 -3.43 21.61
N ASP A 119 6.54 -3.76 21.42
CA ASP A 119 6.07 -5.12 21.16
C ASP A 119 6.26 -5.52 19.69
N GLY A 120 6.18 -6.82 19.39
CA GLY A 120 6.17 -7.33 18.02
C GLY A 120 7.46 -7.11 17.22
N GLY A 121 8.58 -6.78 17.88
CA GLY A 121 9.86 -6.52 17.19
C GLY A 121 10.11 -5.05 16.90
N ASP A 122 9.23 -4.17 17.38
CA ASP A 122 9.38 -2.73 17.25
C ASP A 122 10.55 -2.21 18.10
N VAL A 123 11.41 -1.43 17.47
CA VAL A 123 12.62 -0.84 18.08
C VAL A 123 12.76 0.60 17.60
N GLU A 124 13.18 1.50 18.50
CA GLU A 124 13.53 2.87 18.16
C GLU A 124 15.03 2.98 17.96
N LEU A 125 15.44 3.52 16.82
CA LEU A 125 16.83 3.68 16.42
C LEU A 125 17.14 5.14 16.10
N ASP A 126 18.27 5.64 16.67
CA ASP A 126 18.90 6.87 16.24
C ASP A 126 20.06 6.52 15.29
N PHE A 127 19.97 6.95 14.04
CA PHE A 127 21.02 6.75 13.05
C PHE A 127 22.18 7.73 13.26
N ILE A 128 23.40 7.19 13.28
CA ILE A 128 24.62 7.90 13.65
C ILE A 128 25.79 7.59 12.73
N HIS A 129 26.79 8.47 12.73
CA HIS A 129 28.13 8.17 12.25
C HIS A 129 28.92 7.46 13.35
N PRO A 130 29.30 6.17 13.21
CA PRO A 130 29.83 5.37 14.31
C PRO A 130 31.15 5.90 14.90
N ALA A 131 32.08 6.41 14.09
CA ALA A 131 33.35 6.93 14.59
C ALA A 131 33.21 8.25 15.35
N ARG A 132 32.19 9.04 15.08
CA ARG A 132 31.95 10.35 15.73
C ARG A 132 30.88 10.27 16.81
N MET A 133 30.09 9.20 16.83
CA MET A 133 28.89 9.03 17.68
C MET A 133 27.92 10.23 17.58
N THR A 134 27.84 10.87 16.40
CA THR A 134 26.96 12.00 16.12
C THR A 134 25.79 11.59 15.25
N PRO A 135 24.57 12.14 15.49
CA PRO A 135 23.43 11.90 14.61
C PRO A 135 23.73 12.27 13.16
N LEU A 136 23.20 11.50 12.24
CA LEU A 136 23.21 11.84 10.82
C LEU A 136 22.19 12.96 10.55
N THR A 137 22.48 13.84 9.61
CA THR A 137 21.44 14.71 9.05
C THR A 137 20.50 13.90 8.15
N GLY A 138 19.30 14.44 7.87
CA GLY A 138 18.35 13.77 6.97
C GLY A 138 18.97 13.41 5.63
N ALA A 139 19.71 14.34 5.00
CA ALA A 139 20.38 14.07 3.72
C ALA A 139 21.49 12.98 3.81
N GLN A 140 22.23 12.93 4.94
CA GLN A 140 23.22 11.89 5.15
C GLN A 140 22.55 10.51 5.34
N LEU A 141 21.47 10.46 6.10
CA LEU A 141 20.71 9.22 6.29
C LEU A 141 20.12 8.74 4.96
N ASP A 142 19.52 9.62 4.18
CA ASP A 142 18.96 9.27 2.87
C ASP A 142 20.06 8.70 1.95
N ALA A 143 21.26 9.31 1.91
CA ALA A 143 22.40 8.80 1.15
C ALA A 143 22.88 7.41 1.62
N CYS A 144 22.91 7.17 2.94
CA CYS A 144 23.25 5.87 3.51
C CYS A 144 22.19 4.81 3.16
N LEU A 145 20.91 5.16 3.23
CA LEU A 145 19.81 4.27 2.84
C LEU A 145 19.89 3.91 1.36
N ASP A 146 20.16 4.87 0.48
CA ASP A 146 20.30 4.63 -0.95
C ASP A 146 21.47 3.70 -1.29
N ARG A 147 22.58 3.81 -0.56
CA ARG A 147 23.78 3.01 -0.76
C ARG A 147 23.66 1.59 -0.17
N ASP A 148 23.25 1.49 1.09
CA ASP A 148 23.33 0.27 1.90
C ASP A 148 21.97 -0.40 2.11
N GLY A 149 20.86 0.29 1.85
CA GLY A 149 19.52 -0.23 1.97
C GLY A 149 19.08 -1.03 0.75
N SER A 150 18.16 -1.96 0.98
CA SER A 150 17.47 -2.72 -0.05
C SER A 150 15.96 -2.45 -0.05
N MET A 151 15.31 -2.76 -1.18
CA MET A 151 13.87 -2.55 -1.31
C MET A 151 13.10 -3.43 -0.32
N PRO A 152 12.17 -2.86 0.46
CA PRO A 152 11.39 -3.59 1.45
C PRO A 152 10.25 -4.37 0.78
N LEU A 153 10.59 -5.37 -0.03
CA LEU A 153 9.60 -6.20 -0.71
C LEU A 153 8.74 -6.96 0.31
N PRO A 154 7.44 -7.16 0.01
CA PRO A 154 6.57 -8.00 0.82
C PRO A 154 7.12 -9.43 0.99
N PRO A 155 6.85 -10.11 2.12
CA PRO A 155 7.43 -11.43 2.41
C PRO A 155 7.12 -12.52 1.38
N TYR A 156 5.99 -12.41 0.65
CA TYR A 156 5.62 -13.36 -0.39
C TYR A 156 6.37 -13.15 -1.72
N ILE A 157 7.09 -12.03 -1.87
CA ILE A 157 8.05 -11.81 -2.97
C ILE A 157 9.43 -12.23 -2.46
N ALA A 158 9.65 -13.55 -2.39
CA ALA A 158 10.91 -14.08 -1.88
C ALA A 158 12.08 -13.75 -2.80
N ARG A 159 13.21 -13.38 -2.19
CA ARG A 159 14.50 -13.13 -2.86
C ARG A 159 15.59 -13.93 -2.13
N PRO A 160 15.65 -15.27 -2.35
CA PRO A 160 16.59 -16.12 -1.62
C PRO A 160 18.05 -15.77 -1.91
N ASP A 161 18.32 -15.29 -3.13
CA ASP A 161 19.67 -14.92 -3.61
C ASP A 161 19.99 -13.43 -3.43
N GLY A 162 19.15 -12.70 -2.70
CA GLY A 162 19.26 -11.25 -2.50
C GLY A 162 18.40 -10.43 -3.46
N GLU A 163 18.55 -9.11 -3.42
CA GLU A 163 17.80 -8.15 -4.24
C GLU A 163 18.10 -8.35 -5.73
N ASN A 164 17.05 -8.41 -6.57
CA ASN A 164 17.24 -8.38 -8.03
C ASN A 164 17.60 -6.97 -8.50
N PRO A 165 18.42 -6.83 -9.54
CA PRO A 165 18.81 -5.51 -10.09
C PRO A 165 17.60 -4.65 -10.49
N THR A 166 16.46 -5.25 -10.83
CA THR A 166 15.25 -4.55 -11.26
C THR A 166 14.30 -4.22 -10.10
N ASP A 167 14.50 -4.76 -8.88
CA ASP A 167 13.55 -4.61 -7.78
C ASP A 167 13.30 -3.14 -7.41
N ARG A 168 14.32 -2.28 -7.46
CA ARG A 168 14.20 -0.84 -7.22
C ARG A 168 13.27 -0.16 -8.22
N GLN A 169 13.34 -0.56 -9.49
CA GLN A 169 12.47 -0.04 -10.54
C GLN A 169 11.10 -0.72 -10.54
N ASP A 170 11.06 -2.03 -10.33
CA ASP A 170 9.83 -2.82 -10.38
C ASP A 170 8.89 -2.47 -9.23
N TYR A 171 9.42 -2.16 -8.04
CA TYR A 171 8.65 -1.82 -6.86
C TYR A 171 8.43 -0.31 -6.67
N GLN A 172 8.45 0.44 -7.77
CA GLN A 172 8.20 1.88 -7.82
C GLN A 172 7.16 2.21 -8.88
N THR A 173 6.22 3.11 -8.56
CA THR A 173 5.23 3.59 -9.53
C THR A 173 5.81 4.72 -10.38
N MET A 174 5.24 4.95 -11.58
CA MET A 174 5.60 6.11 -12.39
C MET A 174 5.23 7.46 -11.73
N PHE A 175 4.37 7.43 -10.72
CA PHE A 175 3.92 8.61 -9.98
C PHE A 175 4.82 8.96 -8.80
N ALA A 176 5.82 8.14 -8.47
CA ALA A 176 6.68 8.31 -7.30
C ALA A 176 7.41 9.65 -7.33
N LEU A 177 7.19 10.48 -6.29
CA LEU A 177 7.75 11.84 -6.17
C LEU A 177 8.25 12.13 -4.76
N HIS A 178 7.49 11.76 -3.72
CA HIS A 178 7.79 12.11 -2.33
C HIS A 178 8.33 10.90 -1.56
N PRO A 179 9.65 10.85 -1.22
CA PRO A 179 10.25 9.75 -0.47
C PRO A 179 9.63 9.60 0.92
N GLY A 180 9.43 8.37 1.39
CA GLY A 180 8.96 8.12 2.77
C GLY A 180 8.16 6.83 2.95
N ALA A 181 7.72 6.18 1.89
CA ALA A 181 7.00 4.91 2.00
C ALA A 181 7.94 3.72 2.17
N VAL A 182 7.47 2.71 2.87
CA VAL A 182 8.10 1.39 2.99
C VAL A 182 7.39 0.37 2.10
N ALA A 183 6.14 0.58 1.75
CA ALA A 183 5.42 -0.25 0.79
C ALA A 183 4.94 0.59 -0.41
N ALA A 184 5.05 0.02 -1.61
CA ALA A 184 4.56 0.67 -2.83
C ALA A 184 3.03 0.73 -2.86
N PRO A 185 2.42 1.79 -3.41
CA PRO A 185 1.00 1.83 -3.74
C PRO A 185 0.75 1.00 -5.01
N THR A 186 0.66 -0.34 -4.83
CA THR A 186 0.85 -1.34 -5.88
C THR A 186 -0.14 -1.27 -7.04
N ALA A 187 -1.35 -0.74 -6.84
CA ALA A 187 -2.27 -0.48 -7.95
C ALA A 187 -1.71 0.55 -8.96
N GLY A 188 -0.85 1.46 -8.51
CA GLY A 188 -0.14 2.41 -9.37
C GLY A 188 0.94 1.76 -10.24
N LEU A 189 1.40 0.54 -9.91
CA LEU A 189 2.40 -0.19 -10.68
C LEU A 189 1.90 -0.59 -12.08
N HIS A 190 0.59 -0.67 -12.28
CA HIS A 190 -0.01 -0.98 -13.57
C HIS A 190 0.12 0.13 -14.60
N PHE A 191 0.38 1.36 -14.15
CA PHE A 191 0.41 2.54 -15.01
C PHE A 191 1.74 2.67 -15.76
N THR A 192 1.62 3.08 -17.02
CA THR A 192 2.70 3.51 -17.90
C THR A 192 2.37 4.89 -18.46
N ASP A 193 3.36 5.60 -18.99
CA ASP A 193 3.15 6.90 -19.65
C ASP A 193 2.09 6.79 -20.75
N ARG A 194 2.11 5.69 -21.51
CA ARG A 194 1.13 5.43 -22.58
C ARG A 194 -0.29 5.31 -22.05
N LEU A 195 -0.49 4.54 -20.97
CA LEU A 195 -1.81 4.39 -20.36
C LEU A 195 -2.31 5.70 -19.75
N ALA A 196 -1.44 6.43 -19.04
CA ALA A 196 -1.78 7.73 -18.46
C ALA A 196 -2.17 8.75 -19.53
N ALA A 197 -1.41 8.81 -20.63
CA ALA A 197 -1.73 9.67 -21.76
C ALA A 197 -3.09 9.32 -22.41
N ALA A 198 -3.40 8.03 -22.58
CA ALA A 198 -4.68 7.57 -23.13
C ALA A 198 -5.87 7.94 -22.22
N ILE A 199 -5.70 7.81 -20.90
CA ILE A 199 -6.71 8.23 -19.91
C ILE A 199 -6.99 9.71 -19.99
N VAL A 200 -5.93 10.54 -20.05
CA VAL A 200 -6.07 12.01 -20.15
C VAL A 200 -6.69 12.41 -21.50
N ALA A 201 -6.30 11.76 -22.60
CA ALA A 201 -6.88 12.00 -23.92
C ALA A 201 -8.39 11.70 -23.97
N ASN A 202 -8.87 10.77 -23.15
CA ASN A 202 -10.29 10.43 -23.00
C ASN A 202 -11.05 11.41 -22.10
N GLY A 203 -10.40 12.48 -21.60
CA GLY A 203 -11.01 13.58 -20.85
C GLY A 203 -11.05 13.37 -19.32
N ALA A 204 -10.51 12.28 -18.81
CA ALA A 204 -10.31 12.11 -17.37
C ALA A 204 -9.06 12.84 -16.88
N LYS A 205 -9.02 13.19 -15.58
CA LYS A 205 -7.85 13.82 -14.94
C LYS A 205 -7.15 12.86 -14.02
N ILE A 206 -5.82 12.98 -13.91
CA ILE A 206 -5.02 12.25 -12.91
C ILE A 206 -4.49 13.29 -11.92
N MET A 207 -4.81 13.10 -10.64
CA MET A 207 -4.42 14.01 -9.55
C MET A 207 -3.73 13.22 -8.43
N PRO A 208 -2.61 13.74 -7.91
CA PRO A 208 -1.85 13.03 -6.89
C PRO A 208 -2.35 13.33 -5.47
N VAL A 209 -2.21 12.33 -4.61
CA VAL A 209 -2.18 12.45 -3.14
C VAL A 209 -0.93 11.78 -2.63
N THR A 210 -0.51 12.07 -1.41
CA THR A 210 0.59 11.37 -0.75
C THR A 210 0.07 10.60 0.46
N LEU A 211 0.34 9.31 0.56
CA LEU A 211 0.21 8.53 1.79
C LEU A 211 1.46 7.67 1.92
N HIS A 212 2.27 7.92 2.94
CA HIS A 212 3.46 7.13 3.21
C HIS A 212 3.08 5.83 3.91
N VAL A 213 3.07 4.73 3.13
CA VAL A 213 2.69 3.42 3.62
C VAL A 213 3.82 2.83 4.45
N GLY A 214 3.55 2.56 5.73
CA GLY A 214 4.51 1.94 6.63
C GLY A 214 4.61 0.42 6.49
N ALA A 215 5.65 -0.17 7.09
CA ALA A 215 5.85 -1.64 7.09
C ALA A 215 4.75 -2.42 7.82
N GLY A 216 3.93 -1.75 8.64
CA GLY A 216 2.77 -2.36 9.31
C GLY A 216 1.79 -3.00 8.35
N THR A 217 1.73 -2.56 7.09
CA THR A 217 0.87 -3.14 6.05
C THR A 217 1.25 -4.59 5.70
N PHE A 218 2.48 -5.03 6.03
CA PHE A 218 2.95 -6.40 5.82
C PHE A 218 2.70 -7.32 7.02
N LEU A 219 2.26 -6.76 8.14
CA LEU A 219 1.97 -7.55 9.34
C LEU A 219 0.60 -8.23 9.20
N PRO A 220 0.51 -9.51 9.60
CA PRO A 220 -0.78 -10.19 9.62
C PRO A 220 -1.68 -9.59 10.72
N VAL A 221 -2.99 -9.57 10.47
CA VAL A 221 -3.97 -9.34 11.51
C VAL A 221 -3.99 -10.57 12.41
N THR A 222 -3.80 -10.39 13.73
CA THR A 222 -3.63 -11.49 14.71
C THR A 222 -4.78 -11.60 15.69
N VAL A 223 -5.79 -10.72 15.60
CA VAL A 223 -6.96 -10.71 16.50
C VAL A 223 -8.07 -11.61 15.97
N ASP A 224 -8.88 -12.18 16.84
CA ASP A 224 -10.02 -13.01 16.45
C ASP A 224 -11.22 -12.18 15.98
N ASP A 225 -11.49 -11.06 16.65
CA ASP A 225 -12.51 -10.10 16.22
C ASP A 225 -11.82 -8.87 15.61
N ILE A 226 -12.23 -8.52 14.39
CA ILE A 226 -11.63 -7.39 13.67
C ILE A 226 -11.75 -6.05 14.40
N LYS A 227 -12.72 -5.91 15.31
CA LYS A 227 -12.89 -4.69 16.13
C LYS A 227 -11.73 -4.44 17.09
N ASP A 228 -10.99 -5.49 17.45
CA ASP A 228 -9.85 -5.40 18.37
C ASP A 228 -8.55 -5.04 17.63
N HIS A 229 -8.58 -5.03 16.29
CA HIS A 229 -7.42 -4.65 15.49
C HIS A 229 -7.15 -3.15 15.57
N LYS A 230 -5.87 -2.82 15.82
CA LYS A 230 -5.39 -1.43 15.82
C LYS A 230 -4.56 -1.18 14.57
N MET A 231 -5.03 -0.25 13.75
CA MET A 231 -4.29 0.18 12.56
C MET A 231 -3.05 0.97 12.97
N HIS A 232 -1.98 0.80 12.21
CA HIS A 232 -0.84 1.69 12.29
C HIS A 232 -1.18 3.03 11.65
N SER A 233 -0.74 4.11 12.31
CA SER A 233 -0.92 5.46 11.79
C SER A 233 0.05 5.71 10.63
N GLU A 234 -0.43 6.32 9.56
CA GLU A 234 0.33 6.68 8.36
C GLU A 234 0.13 8.16 8.06
N TRP A 235 1.20 8.86 7.67
CA TRP A 235 1.13 10.26 7.30
C TRP A 235 0.68 10.43 5.86
N GLY A 236 -0.22 11.41 5.63
CA GLY A 236 -0.75 11.70 4.31
C GLY A 236 -0.92 13.19 4.05
N HIS A 237 -1.00 13.52 2.74
CA HIS A 237 -1.17 14.87 2.24
C HIS A 237 -2.07 14.90 1.01
N ILE A 238 -3.00 15.86 0.98
CA ILE A 238 -3.84 16.23 -0.17
C ILE A 238 -3.62 17.72 -0.42
N SER A 239 -3.16 18.09 -1.61
CA SER A 239 -2.99 19.50 -1.98
C SER A 239 -4.34 20.20 -2.20
N ALA A 240 -4.36 21.53 -2.06
CA ALA A 240 -5.53 22.36 -2.39
C ALA A 240 -5.96 22.16 -3.86
N GLU A 241 -5.00 21.96 -4.79
CA GLU A 241 -5.28 21.69 -6.20
C GLU A 241 -6.03 20.37 -6.40
N THR A 242 -5.57 19.28 -5.76
CA THR A 242 -6.25 17.98 -5.82
C THR A 242 -7.65 18.06 -5.21
N ALA A 243 -7.81 18.72 -4.07
CA ALA A 243 -9.12 18.93 -3.45
C ALA A 243 -10.08 19.70 -4.36
N ALA A 244 -9.61 20.78 -4.98
CA ALA A 244 -10.39 21.56 -5.94
C ALA A 244 -10.77 20.74 -7.19
N ALA A 245 -9.86 19.90 -7.70
CA ALA A 245 -10.15 19.02 -8.84
C ALA A 245 -11.24 17.99 -8.49
N ILE A 246 -11.21 17.39 -7.30
CA ILE A 246 -12.24 16.47 -6.80
C ILE A 246 -13.60 17.19 -6.69
N ALA A 247 -13.62 18.37 -6.06
CA ALA A 247 -14.85 19.16 -5.92
C ALA A 247 -15.45 19.52 -7.28
N LYS A 248 -14.60 19.93 -8.23
CA LYS A 248 -15.02 20.24 -9.61
C LYS A 248 -15.57 19.01 -10.32
N ALA A 249 -14.90 17.86 -10.27
CA ALA A 249 -15.39 16.63 -10.89
C ALA A 249 -16.79 16.29 -10.37
N ARG A 250 -16.97 16.28 -9.05
CA ARG A 250 -18.27 15.98 -8.43
C ARG A 250 -19.38 16.96 -8.82
N SER A 251 -19.08 18.26 -8.86
CA SER A 251 -20.05 19.27 -9.25
C SER A 251 -20.50 19.16 -10.72
N GLN A 252 -19.70 18.51 -11.55
CA GLN A 252 -19.97 18.25 -12.96
C GLN A 252 -20.53 16.85 -13.24
N GLY A 253 -20.81 16.05 -12.21
CA GLY A 253 -21.32 14.69 -12.33
C GLY A 253 -20.25 13.64 -12.69
N GLY A 254 -18.95 14.00 -12.64
CA GLY A 254 -17.83 13.09 -12.79
C GLY A 254 -17.60 12.25 -11.52
N ARG A 255 -16.91 11.12 -11.69
CA ARG A 255 -16.62 10.17 -10.61
C ARG A 255 -15.25 10.41 -10.01
N VAL A 256 -15.09 10.09 -8.71
CA VAL A 256 -13.81 10.03 -8.01
C VAL A 256 -13.32 8.57 -8.01
N ILE A 257 -12.25 8.32 -8.76
CA ILE A 257 -11.65 6.98 -8.90
C ILE A 257 -10.37 6.91 -8.08
N ALA A 258 -10.36 6.08 -7.03
CA ALA A 258 -9.14 5.83 -6.26
C ALA A 258 -8.30 4.76 -6.95
N VAL A 259 -7.04 5.07 -7.24
CA VAL A 259 -6.02 4.11 -7.68
C VAL A 259 -5.30 3.62 -6.44
N GLY A 260 -5.68 2.42 -5.99
CA GLY A 260 -5.22 1.77 -4.78
C GLY A 260 -6.00 2.13 -3.52
N THR A 261 -5.96 1.20 -2.57
CA THR A 261 -6.57 1.37 -1.25
C THR A 261 -5.95 2.51 -0.46
N THR A 262 -4.69 2.87 -0.73
CA THR A 262 -3.99 4.00 -0.12
C THR A 262 -4.62 5.34 -0.50
N SER A 263 -4.90 5.56 -1.79
CA SER A 263 -5.60 6.75 -2.27
C SER A 263 -7.02 6.83 -1.68
N MET A 264 -7.73 5.70 -1.61
CA MET A 264 -9.05 5.65 -0.97
C MET A 264 -8.98 6.03 0.51
N ARG A 265 -8.04 5.43 1.25
CA ARG A 265 -7.94 5.67 2.70
C ARG A 265 -7.68 7.13 3.04
N ILE A 266 -6.77 7.81 2.36
CA ILE A 266 -6.50 9.22 2.65
C ILE A 266 -7.68 10.13 2.29
N LEU A 267 -8.41 9.85 1.20
CA LEU A 267 -9.60 10.63 0.82
C LEU A 267 -10.73 10.48 1.85
N GLU A 268 -11.02 9.25 2.25
CA GLU A 268 -12.07 8.98 3.24
C GLU A 268 -11.68 9.49 4.64
N ALA A 269 -10.39 9.41 5.01
CA ALA A 269 -9.88 9.97 6.26
C ALA A 269 -9.99 11.49 6.30
N CYS A 270 -9.61 12.18 5.22
CA CYS A 270 -9.78 13.62 5.10
C CYS A 270 -11.26 14.02 5.28
N TYR A 271 -12.17 13.33 4.59
CA TYR A 271 -13.59 13.59 4.74
C TYR A 271 -14.10 13.33 6.17
N GLN A 272 -13.66 12.24 6.78
CA GLN A 272 -14.05 11.89 8.15
C GLN A 272 -13.61 12.96 9.17
N GLN A 273 -12.42 13.56 8.96
CA GLN A 273 -11.87 14.55 9.88
C GLN A 273 -12.40 15.97 9.62
N GLN A 274 -12.73 16.32 8.38
CA GLN A 274 -13.02 17.70 7.97
C GLN A 274 -14.44 17.90 7.43
N GLY A 275 -15.21 16.83 7.17
CA GLY A 275 -16.56 16.88 6.59
C GLY A 275 -16.57 17.12 5.08
N ALA A 276 -15.41 17.35 4.46
CA ALA A 276 -15.21 17.52 3.02
C ALA A 276 -13.79 17.12 2.63
N VAL A 277 -13.54 16.92 1.34
CA VAL A 277 -12.16 16.80 0.86
C VAL A 277 -11.62 18.21 0.62
N THR A 278 -10.69 18.60 1.48
CA THR A 278 -9.97 19.89 1.42
C THR A 278 -8.46 19.64 1.42
N GLU A 279 -7.67 20.69 1.41
CA GLU A 279 -6.24 20.56 1.70
C GLU A 279 -6.05 19.85 3.04
N PHE A 280 -5.19 18.82 3.05
CA PHE A 280 -4.97 17.97 4.20
C PHE A 280 -3.49 17.63 4.35
N ALA A 281 -2.99 17.72 5.58
CA ALA A 281 -1.69 17.20 5.98
C ALA A 281 -1.81 16.65 7.39
N GLY A 282 -1.63 15.35 7.55
CA GLY A 282 -1.82 14.73 8.86
C GLY A 282 -1.72 13.21 8.85
N GLU A 283 -1.91 12.63 10.01
CA GLU A 283 -1.91 11.18 10.21
C GLU A 283 -3.32 10.59 10.06
N THR A 284 -3.37 9.35 9.59
CA THR A 284 -4.59 8.54 9.54
C THR A 284 -4.30 7.12 9.95
N ASP A 285 -5.16 6.59 10.80
CA ASP A 285 -5.26 5.19 11.19
C ASP A 285 -6.61 4.59 10.77
N ILE A 286 -7.24 5.18 9.77
CA ILE A 286 -8.58 4.76 9.31
C ILE A 286 -8.61 3.27 9.01
N PHE A 287 -9.53 2.57 9.66
CA PHE A 287 -9.80 1.15 9.47
C PHE A 287 -11.18 0.96 8.83
N ILE A 288 -11.18 0.61 7.56
CA ILE A 288 -12.41 0.43 6.78
C ILE A 288 -12.79 -1.04 6.76
N THR A 289 -13.97 -1.34 7.30
CA THR A 289 -14.54 -2.69 7.39
C THR A 289 -15.99 -2.71 6.91
N PRO A 290 -16.59 -3.87 6.60
CA PRO A 290 -18.00 -3.96 6.23
C PRO A 290 -18.91 -3.17 7.19
N GLY A 291 -19.78 -2.35 6.60
CA GLY A 291 -20.62 -1.38 7.30
C GLY A 291 -20.10 0.05 7.29
N TYR A 292 -18.87 0.30 6.81
CA TYR A 292 -18.35 1.65 6.60
C TYR A 292 -19.14 2.38 5.49
N LYS A 293 -19.45 3.66 5.73
CA LYS A 293 -20.13 4.52 4.75
C LYS A 293 -19.12 5.37 4.00
N PHE A 294 -18.91 5.04 2.74
CA PHE A 294 -18.02 5.81 1.86
C PHE A 294 -18.67 7.13 1.44
N ASN A 295 -17.90 8.20 1.47
CA ASN A 295 -18.39 9.56 1.19
C ASN A 295 -17.73 10.19 -0.05
N VAL A 296 -16.53 9.75 -0.41
CA VAL A 296 -15.71 10.38 -1.43
C VAL A 296 -15.56 9.52 -2.67
N VAL A 297 -15.13 8.27 -2.49
CA VAL A 297 -14.72 7.41 -3.61
C VAL A 297 -15.92 6.72 -4.23
N ASP A 298 -16.06 6.84 -5.55
CA ASP A 298 -17.11 6.20 -6.34
C ASP A 298 -16.64 4.91 -7.00
N VAL A 299 -15.34 4.85 -7.36
CA VAL A 299 -14.72 3.70 -8.04
C VAL A 299 -13.35 3.41 -7.44
N LEU A 300 -13.01 2.14 -7.30
CA LEU A 300 -11.70 1.68 -6.84
C LEU A 300 -11.06 0.79 -7.89
N LEU A 301 -9.82 1.14 -8.27
CA LEU A 301 -8.89 0.26 -8.98
C LEU A 301 -7.87 -0.27 -7.98
N THR A 302 -7.76 -1.58 -7.79
CA THR A 302 -6.83 -2.16 -6.83
C THR A 302 -6.40 -3.58 -7.23
N ASN A 303 -5.36 -4.12 -6.57
CA ASN A 303 -4.93 -5.51 -6.74
C ASN A 303 -5.85 -6.50 -6.00
N PHE A 304 -5.66 -7.80 -6.22
CA PHE A 304 -6.21 -8.85 -5.35
C PHE A 304 -5.41 -8.93 -4.04
N HIS A 305 -6.10 -8.91 -2.91
CA HIS A 305 -5.50 -8.80 -1.58
C HIS A 305 -5.39 -10.14 -0.86
N LEU A 306 -4.47 -10.21 0.11
CA LEU A 306 -4.22 -11.41 0.92
C LEU A 306 -5.45 -11.81 1.75
N PRO A 307 -5.62 -13.12 2.04
CA PRO A 307 -6.60 -13.57 3.02
C PRO A 307 -6.33 -12.92 4.38
N LYS A 308 -7.38 -12.72 5.16
CA LYS A 308 -7.34 -12.13 6.52
C LYS A 308 -6.65 -10.77 6.61
N SER A 309 -6.58 -10.01 5.50
CA SER A 309 -5.95 -8.69 5.47
C SER A 309 -6.97 -7.55 5.65
N THR A 310 -6.50 -6.44 6.21
CA THR A 310 -7.28 -5.20 6.32
C THR A 310 -7.74 -4.68 4.96
N LEU A 311 -6.97 -4.96 3.89
CA LEU A 311 -7.28 -4.56 2.53
C LEU A 311 -8.42 -5.40 1.93
N LEU A 312 -8.48 -6.70 2.24
CA LEU A 312 -9.61 -7.53 1.83
C LEU A 312 -10.91 -7.10 2.53
N MET A 313 -10.81 -6.68 3.80
CA MET A 313 -11.94 -6.09 4.52
C MET A 313 -12.44 -4.80 3.87
N LEU A 314 -11.50 -3.93 3.45
CA LEU A 314 -11.82 -2.66 2.79
C LEU A 314 -12.55 -2.88 1.46
N VAL A 315 -12.05 -3.76 0.57
CA VAL A 315 -12.73 -4.01 -0.72
C VAL A 315 -14.08 -4.70 -0.51
N SER A 316 -14.20 -5.55 0.53
CA SER A 316 -15.47 -6.16 0.93
C SER A 316 -16.48 -5.12 1.43
N ALA A 317 -16.01 -4.12 2.17
CA ALA A 317 -16.84 -2.99 2.60
C ALA A 317 -17.31 -2.15 1.41
N PHE A 318 -16.46 -1.98 0.38
CA PHE A 318 -16.72 -1.12 -0.76
C PHE A 318 -17.69 -1.75 -1.77
N ALA A 319 -17.43 -2.97 -2.18
CA ALA A 319 -18.19 -3.65 -3.24
C ALA A 319 -19.26 -4.63 -2.72
N GLY A 320 -19.20 -4.99 -1.44
CA GLY A 320 -20.02 -6.05 -0.81
C GLY A 320 -19.27 -7.38 -0.74
N MET A 321 -19.47 -8.13 0.35
CA MET A 321 -18.75 -9.38 0.60
C MET A 321 -19.09 -10.46 -0.43
N GLY A 322 -20.35 -10.59 -0.85
CA GLY A 322 -20.77 -11.58 -1.84
C GLY A 322 -20.16 -11.31 -3.22
N LYS A 323 -20.10 -10.04 -3.64
CA LYS A 323 -19.48 -9.64 -4.91
C LYS A 323 -17.97 -9.91 -4.90
N ILE A 324 -17.29 -9.60 -3.79
CA ILE A 324 -15.86 -9.90 -3.63
C ILE A 324 -15.61 -11.41 -3.60
N ALA A 325 -16.43 -12.19 -2.89
CA ALA A 325 -16.33 -13.65 -2.91
C ALA A 325 -16.45 -14.22 -4.34
N ALA A 326 -17.43 -13.75 -5.11
CA ALA A 326 -17.60 -14.15 -6.50
C ALA A 326 -16.42 -13.77 -7.39
N ALA A 327 -15.90 -12.53 -7.24
CA ALA A 327 -14.75 -12.02 -7.98
C ALA A 327 -13.46 -12.82 -7.71
N TYR A 328 -13.18 -13.12 -6.43
CA TYR A 328 -11.99 -13.89 -6.06
C TYR A 328 -12.09 -15.36 -6.52
N ARG A 329 -13.28 -15.98 -6.43
CA ARG A 329 -13.53 -17.31 -7.00
C ARG A 329 -13.29 -17.33 -8.51
N HIS A 330 -13.80 -16.32 -9.23
CA HIS A 330 -13.58 -16.18 -10.66
C HIS A 330 -12.09 -16.04 -10.97
N ALA A 331 -11.39 -15.14 -10.28
CA ALA A 331 -9.97 -14.90 -10.47
C ALA A 331 -9.12 -16.16 -10.23
N ILE A 332 -9.41 -16.94 -9.18
CA ILE A 332 -8.70 -18.19 -8.88
C ILE A 332 -8.95 -19.22 -9.99
N ARG A 333 -10.20 -19.37 -10.48
CA ARG A 333 -10.56 -20.33 -11.52
C ARG A 333 -10.02 -19.98 -12.92
N HIS A 334 -9.77 -18.70 -13.18
CA HIS A 334 -9.31 -18.20 -14.47
C HIS A 334 -7.86 -17.75 -14.48
N ASP A 335 -7.04 -18.26 -13.53
CA ASP A 335 -5.59 -18.06 -13.48
C ASP A 335 -5.15 -16.59 -13.44
N TYR A 336 -5.89 -15.75 -12.71
CA TYR A 336 -5.40 -14.42 -12.35
C TYR A 336 -4.22 -14.51 -11.41
N ARG A 337 -3.34 -13.52 -11.50
CA ARG A 337 -2.20 -13.36 -10.61
C ARG A 337 -2.58 -12.48 -9.43
N PHE A 338 -2.04 -12.77 -8.27
CA PHE A 338 -2.44 -12.15 -7.01
C PHE A 338 -1.35 -11.29 -6.41
N PHE A 339 -1.76 -10.40 -5.52
CA PHE A 339 -0.98 -9.50 -4.65
C PHE A 339 -0.25 -8.39 -5.43
N SER A 340 0.91 -7.89 -4.89
CA SER A 340 1.53 -6.63 -5.32
C SER A 340 1.85 -6.53 -6.81
N TYR A 341 2.34 -7.60 -7.42
CA TYR A 341 2.65 -7.67 -8.84
C TYR A 341 1.58 -8.42 -9.66
N GLY A 342 0.49 -8.77 -9.00
CA GLY A 342 -0.63 -9.47 -9.61
C GLY A 342 -1.47 -8.59 -10.51
N ASP A 343 -2.63 -9.10 -10.85
CA ASP A 343 -3.62 -8.46 -11.69
C ASP A 343 -4.50 -7.49 -10.88
N ALA A 344 -5.39 -6.77 -11.54
CA ALA A 344 -6.19 -5.72 -10.92
C ALA A 344 -7.69 -6.04 -10.91
N CYS A 345 -8.42 -5.36 -10.02
CA CYS A 345 -9.87 -5.27 -10.00
C CYS A 345 -10.29 -3.81 -10.19
N PHE A 346 -11.36 -3.58 -10.96
CA PHE A 346 -12.04 -2.30 -11.11
C PHE A 346 -13.46 -2.45 -10.58
N MET A 347 -13.82 -1.72 -9.54
CA MET A 347 -15.10 -1.89 -8.85
C MET A 347 -15.76 -0.57 -8.51
N THR A 348 -17.09 -0.51 -8.67
CA THR A 348 -17.91 0.62 -8.24
C THR A 348 -18.36 0.43 -6.80
N ARG A 349 -18.54 1.55 -6.10
CA ARG A 349 -19.14 1.56 -4.76
C ARG A 349 -20.52 0.93 -4.78
N ASN A 350 -20.75 -0.03 -3.90
CA ASN A 350 -22.08 -0.54 -3.64
C ASN A 350 -22.77 0.36 -2.57
N PRO A 351 -23.89 1.01 -2.88
CA PRO A 351 -24.58 1.86 -1.93
C PRO A 351 -25.21 1.08 -0.77
N SER A 352 -25.44 -0.23 -0.95
CA SER A 352 -26.00 -1.14 0.06
C SER A 352 -25.24 -2.46 0.04
N PRO A 353 -23.97 -2.46 0.48
CA PRO A 353 -23.12 -3.65 0.41
C PRO A 353 -23.70 -4.74 1.33
N ASP A 354 -23.80 -5.94 0.79
CA ASP A 354 -24.18 -7.11 1.54
C ASP A 354 -23.11 -7.50 2.56
N ILE A 355 -23.54 -7.98 3.71
CA ILE A 355 -22.68 -8.55 4.73
C ILE A 355 -23.10 -10.01 4.89
N ILE A 356 -22.24 -10.92 4.42
CA ILE A 356 -22.41 -12.37 4.58
C ILE A 356 -21.50 -12.89 5.69
N ASP A 357 -21.79 -14.07 6.22
CA ASP A 357 -21.06 -14.64 7.35
C ASP A 357 -19.58 -14.90 7.03
N SER A 358 -19.27 -15.23 5.79
CA SER A 358 -17.90 -15.51 5.36
C SER A 358 -17.75 -15.46 3.86
N ILE A 359 -16.57 -15.02 3.39
CA ILE A 359 -16.12 -15.16 2.01
C ILE A 359 -15.42 -16.51 1.75
N LYS A 360 -15.35 -17.40 2.75
CA LYS A 360 -14.69 -18.73 2.65
C LYS A 360 -15.23 -19.61 1.52
N SER A 361 -16.47 -19.40 1.09
CA SER A 361 -17.04 -20.06 -0.09
C SER A 361 -16.31 -19.76 -1.42
N ILE A 362 -15.20 -19.01 -1.36
CA ILE A 362 -14.34 -18.74 -2.51
C ILE A 362 -13.65 -20.00 -3.05
N THR A 363 -13.35 -20.95 -2.15
CA THR A 363 -12.56 -22.16 -2.50
C THR A 363 -13.38 -23.42 -2.71
N ASP A 364 -14.67 -23.39 -2.43
CA ASP A 364 -15.62 -24.45 -2.73
C ASP A 364 -16.32 -24.17 -4.08
#